data_9408659194fc9295846934a343413928
#
_entry.id   9408659194fc9295846934a343413928
#
_cell.length_a   1.000
_cell.length_b   1.000
_cell.length_c   1.000
_cell.angle_alpha   90.00
_cell.angle_beta   90.00
_cell.angle_gamma   90.00
#
_symmetry.space_group_name_H-M   'P 1'
#
loop_
_entity.id
_entity.type
_entity.pdbx_description
1 polymer ?
#
loop_
_entity_poly.entity_id
_entity_poly.type
_entity_poly.pdbx_seq_one_letter_code
_entity_poly.pdbx_strand_id
1 'polypeptide(L)'
;MELVILVGLPASGKTTYYRNHLADTHVHVSKDLMPNARRRADLQERAIADALKSGRSVVVDNTNPSPAVRAPLIALGRRHGARIIAYYFETAVKECVVRNRQRQGKARVPDVAIFVTSKKLVPPAASEGFDEVHVVKGQ
;
A
#
# COMPACT_ATOMS: atom_id res chain seq x y z
N MET A 1 3.49 -17.89 -0.19
CA MET A 1 3.11 -16.78 0.70
C MET A 1 3.84 -15.52 0.27
N GLU A 2 3.11 -14.45 0.12
CA GLU A 2 3.68 -13.18 -0.35
C GLU A 2 3.23 -12.00 0.49
N LEU A 3 4.11 -11.01 0.56
CA LEU A 3 3.78 -9.68 1.07
C LEU A 3 3.77 -8.73 -0.10
N VAL A 4 2.58 -8.21 -0.41
CA VAL A 4 2.37 -7.26 -1.50
C VAL A 4 2.31 -5.86 -0.91
N ILE A 5 3.13 -4.95 -1.44
CA ILE A 5 3.14 -3.55 -1.03
C ILE A 5 2.60 -2.71 -2.18
N LEU A 6 1.46 -2.08 -1.96
CA LEU A 6 0.89 -1.15 -2.93
C LEU A 6 1.54 0.22 -2.73
N VAL A 7 1.91 0.85 -3.83
CA VAL A 7 2.57 2.16 -3.83
C VAL A 7 1.81 3.09 -4.77
N GLY A 8 1.37 4.22 -4.27
CA GLY A 8 0.66 5.18 -5.11
C GLY A 8 -0.03 6.29 -4.32
N LEU A 9 -0.43 7.31 -5.03
CA LEU A 9 -1.14 8.46 -4.46
C LEU A 9 -2.50 8.06 -3.88
N PRO A 10 -3.07 8.85 -2.95
CA PRO A 10 -4.47 8.69 -2.60
C PRO A 10 -5.33 8.76 -3.88
N ALA A 11 -6.35 7.94 -3.96
CA ALA A 11 -7.25 7.84 -5.11
C ALA A 11 -6.60 7.36 -6.42
N SER A 12 -5.47 6.66 -6.35
CA SER A 12 -4.80 6.12 -7.53
C SER A 12 -5.32 4.76 -8.00
N GLY A 13 -6.24 4.16 -7.25
CA GLY A 13 -6.84 2.87 -7.62
C GLY A 13 -6.33 1.65 -6.85
N LYS A 14 -5.56 1.87 -5.78
CA LYS A 14 -4.97 0.78 -4.99
C LYS A 14 -6.02 -0.17 -4.41
N THR A 15 -6.99 0.37 -3.68
CA THR A 15 -8.02 -0.44 -3.02
C THR A 15 -8.90 -1.15 -4.05
N THR A 16 -9.21 -0.50 -5.16
CA THR A 16 -9.96 -1.11 -6.27
C THR A 16 -9.21 -2.30 -6.84
N TYR A 17 -7.90 -2.15 -7.06
CA TYR A 17 -7.06 -3.24 -7.56
C TYR A 17 -7.06 -4.42 -6.57
N TYR A 18 -6.90 -4.14 -5.28
CA TYR A 18 -6.98 -5.16 -4.24
C TYR A 18 -8.30 -5.94 -4.33
N ARG A 19 -9.42 -5.23 -4.37
CA ARG A 19 -10.75 -5.87 -4.43
C ARG A 19 -10.92 -6.75 -5.65
N ASN A 20 -10.39 -6.33 -6.79
CA ASN A 20 -10.59 -7.04 -8.06
C ASN A 20 -9.63 -8.20 -8.26
N HIS A 21 -8.44 -8.16 -7.66
CA HIS A 21 -7.38 -9.12 -7.98
C HIS A 21 -6.79 -9.88 -6.79
N LEU A 22 -6.88 -9.36 -5.58
CA LEU A 22 -6.15 -9.89 -4.44
C LEU A 22 -7.02 -10.24 -3.23
N ALA A 23 -8.29 -9.83 -3.23
CA ALA A 23 -9.16 -9.98 -2.05
C ALA A 23 -9.38 -11.43 -1.63
N ASP A 24 -9.43 -12.35 -2.58
CA ASP A 24 -9.71 -13.76 -2.29
C ASP A 24 -8.49 -14.51 -1.72
N THR A 25 -7.29 -13.98 -1.92
CA THR A 25 -6.06 -14.70 -1.62
C THR A 25 -5.16 -14.00 -0.61
N HIS A 26 -5.39 -12.73 -0.33
CA HIS A 26 -4.52 -11.90 0.51
C HIS A 26 -5.31 -11.21 1.63
N VAL A 27 -4.72 -11.18 2.82
CA VAL A 27 -5.25 -10.38 3.93
C VAL A 27 -5.02 -8.90 3.64
N HIS A 28 -6.06 -8.09 3.76
CA HIS A 28 -6.00 -6.65 3.52
C HIS A 28 -5.55 -5.92 4.79
N VAL A 29 -4.41 -5.28 4.75
CA VAL A 29 -3.90 -4.46 5.86
C VAL A 29 -3.75 -3.03 5.38
N SER A 30 -4.42 -2.10 6.06
CA SER A 30 -4.36 -0.68 5.75
C SER A 30 -4.49 0.11 7.05
N LYS A 31 -3.71 1.18 7.17
CA LYS A 31 -3.81 2.08 8.33
C LYS A 31 -5.19 2.73 8.43
N ASP A 32 -5.87 2.92 7.30
CA ASP A 32 -7.21 3.49 7.28
C ASP A 32 -8.26 2.60 7.95
N LEU A 33 -7.98 1.30 8.09
CA LEU A 33 -8.86 0.35 8.77
C LEU A 33 -8.62 0.29 10.28
N MET A 34 -7.64 1.02 10.77
CA MET A 34 -7.22 0.97 12.18
C MET A 34 -7.80 2.13 12.96
N PRO A 35 -8.46 1.85 14.10
CA PRO A 35 -9.22 2.88 14.83
C PRO A 35 -8.37 3.89 15.59
N ASN A 36 -7.15 3.53 15.98
CA ASN A 36 -6.31 4.37 16.83
C ASN A 36 -5.13 4.94 16.05
N ALA A 37 -5.18 6.25 15.75
CA ALA A 37 -4.16 6.93 14.97
C ALA A 37 -2.76 6.86 15.59
N ARG A 38 -2.64 6.88 16.93
CA ARG A 38 -1.34 6.86 17.61
C ARG A 38 -0.61 5.52 17.50
N ARG A 39 -1.37 4.43 17.32
CA ARG A 39 -0.84 3.07 17.32
C ARG A 39 -0.94 2.38 15.98
N ARG A 40 -1.26 3.13 14.93
CA ARG A 40 -1.48 2.54 13.60
C ARG A 40 -0.27 1.77 13.09
N ALA A 41 0.95 2.32 13.28
CA ALA A 41 2.17 1.65 12.82
C ALA A 41 2.38 0.30 13.53
N ASP A 42 2.19 0.27 14.85
CA ASP A 42 2.33 -0.96 15.64
C ASP A 42 1.25 -1.98 15.30
N LEU A 43 0.01 -1.52 15.16
CA LEU A 43 -1.10 -2.38 14.79
C LEU A 43 -0.92 -2.98 13.40
N GLN A 44 -0.42 -2.18 12.45
CA GLN A 44 -0.13 -2.64 11.11
C GLN A 44 0.95 -3.72 11.11
N GLU A 45 2.06 -3.47 11.79
CA GLU A 45 3.16 -4.43 11.88
C GLU A 45 2.68 -5.76 12.50
N ARG A 46 1.91 -5.67 13.57
CA ARG A 46 1.35 -6.86 14.23
C ARG A 46 0.39 -7.63 13.33
N ALA A 47 -0.49 -6.92 12.62
CA ALA A 47 -1.44 -7.57 11.70
C ALA A 47 -0.71 -8.30 10.58
N ILE A 48 0.34 -7.69 10.01
CA ILE A 48 1.16 -8.32 8.98
C ILE A 48 1.86 -9.56 9.54
N ALA A 49 2.53 -9.41 10.68
CA ALA A 49 3.27 -10.51 11.30
C ALA A 49 2.37 -11.70 11.63
N ASP A 50 1.20 -11.44 12.21
CA ASP A 50 0.25 -12.49 12.59
C ASP A 50 -0.25 -13.27 11.36
N ALA A 51 -0.57 -12.56 10.27
CA ALA A 51 -1.01 -13.21 9.04
C ALA A 51 0.11 -14.05 8.42
N LEU A 52 1.32 -13.51 8.32
CA LEU A 52 2.46 -14.24 7.74
C LEU A 52 2.84 -15.45 8.59
N LYS A 53 2.79 -15.34 9.92
CA LYS A 53 3.04 -16.47 10.82
C LYS A 53 2.07 -17.63 10.58
N SER A 54 0.84 -17.33 10.22
CA SER A 54 -0.16 -18.35 9.89
C SER A 54 -0.09 -18.82 8.43
N GLY A 55 0.90 -18.38 7.67
CA GLY A 55 1.10 -18.77 6.28
C GLY A 55 0.22 -18.04 5.28
N ARG A 56 -0.40 -16.94 5.66
CA ARG A 56 -1.31 -16.19 4.81
C ARG A 56 -0.59 -15.06 4.11
N SER A 57 -0.87 -14.88 2.82
CA SER A 57 -0.38 -13.74 2.04
C SER A 57 -1.08 -12.44 2.48
N VAL A 58 -0.36 -11.32 2.38
CA VAL A 58 -0.83 -10.01 2.87
C VAL A 58 -0.66 -8.95 1.80
N VAL A 59 -1.62 -8.02 1.74
CA VAL A 59 -1.49 -6.77 0.97
C VAL A 59 -1.45 -5.61 1.95
N VAL A 60 -0.41 -4.77 1.85
CA VAL A 60 -0.30 -3.53 2.60
C VAL A 60 -0.78 -2.38 1.71
N ASP A 61 -2.01 -1.93 1.98
CA ASP A 61 -2.71 -0.93 1.16
C ASP A 61 -2.63 0.45 1.80
N ASN A 62 -1.51 1.12 1.59
CA ASN A 62 -1.28 2.51 1.97
C ASN A 62 -0.58 3.19 0.80
N THR A 63 -0.26 4.48 0.90
CA THR A 63 0.49 5.17 -0.15
C THR A 63 1.93 4.68 -0.29
N ASN A 64 2.54 4.28 0.83
CA ASN A 64 3.91 3.73 0.90
C ASN A 64 4.91 4.50 0.01
N PRO A 65 5.04 5.83 0.20
CA PRO A 65 5.59 6.71 -0.83
C PRO A 65 7.11 6.70 -0.97
N SER A 66 7.84 6.20 0.00
CA SER A 66 9.31 6.31 0.00
C SER A 66 9.98 5.00 0.36
N PRO A 67 11.26 4.81 -0.04
CA PRO A 67 12.04 3.66 0.41
C PRO A 67 12.11 3.53 1.93
N ALA A 68 12.21 4.64 2.65
CA ALA A 68 12.28 4.63 4.12
C ALA A 68 11.01 4.06 4.74
N VAL A 69 9.84 4.36 4.19
CA VAL A 69 8.56 3.81 4.66
C VAL A 69 8.45 2.33 4.33
N ARG A 70 8.95 1.93 3.17
CA ARG A 70 8.84 0.55 2.68
C ARG A 70 9.83 -0.41 3.34
N ALA A 71 11.01 0.08 3.75
CA ALA A 71 12.08 -0.76 4.28
C ALA A 71 11.67 -1.64 5.46
N PRO A 72 10.96 -1.13 6.50
CA PRO A 72 10.51 -1.98 7.59
C PRO A 72 9.54 -3.08 7.16
N LEU A 73 8.69 -2.79 6.17
CA LEU A 73 7.73 -3.77 5.65
C LEU A 73 8.46 -4.90 4.92
N ILE A 74 9.44 -4.55 4.10
CA ILE A 74 10.26 -5.53 3.37
C ILE A 74 11.01 -6.41 4.37
N ALA A 75 11.63 -5.81 5.38
CA ALA A 75 12.35 -6.57 6.42
C ALA A 75 11.42 -7.53 7.17
N LEU A 76 10.22 -7.10 7.48
CA LEU A 76 9.22 -7.91 8.16
C LEU A 76 8.81 -9.12 7.32
N GLY A 77 8.55 -8.90 6.03
CA GLY A 77 8.22 -9.98 5.11
C GLY A 77 9.36 -11.00 4.96
N ARG A 78 10.59 -10.51 4.86
CA ARG A 78 11.78 -11.38 4.78
C ARG A 78 11.96 -12.24 6.02
N ARG A 79 11.73 -11.69 7.20
CA ARG A 79 11.81 -12.46 8.46
C ARG A 79 10.86 -13.65 8.49
N HIS A 80 9.73 -13.53 7.81
CA HIS A 80 8.73 -14.60 7.76
C HIS A 80 8.80 -15.45 6.50
N GLY A 81 9.84 -15.27 5.67
CA GLY A 81 10.03 -16.06 4.46
C GLY A 81 9.07 -15.74 3.33
N ALA A 82 8.45 -14.57 3.35
CA ALA A 82 7.53 -14.16 2.31
C ALA A 82 8.26 -13.69 1.06
N ARG A 83 7.64 -13.91 -0.11
CA ARG A 83 8.04 -13.27 -1.36
C ARG A 83 7.52 -11.83 -1.32
N ILE A 84 8.34 -10.85 -1.68
CA ILE A 84 8.02 -9.42 -1.55
C ILE A 84 7.74 -8.83 -2.93
N ILE A 85 6.53 -8.30 -3.12
CA ILE A 85 6.06 -7.81 -4.41
C ILE A 85 5.54 -6.39 -4.26
N ALA A 86 5.95 -5.49 -5.16
CA ALA A 86 5.42 -4.12 -5.23
C ALA A 86 4.52 -3.97 -6.45
N TYR A 87 3.39 -3.27 -6.25
CA TYR A 87 2.57 -2.74 -7.34
C TYR A 87 2.57 -1.23 -7.24
N TYR A 88 3.12 -0.58 -8.26
CA TYR A 88 3.18 0.87 -8.35
C TYR A 88 2.05 1.39 -9.23
N PHE A 89 1.18 2.21 -8.65
CA PHE A 89 0.03 2.79 -9.33
C PHE A 89 0.42 4.14 -9.92
N GLU A 90 0.75 4.13 -11.22
CA GLU A 90 1.19 5.31 -11.96
C GLU A 90 -0.04 6.07 -12.48
N THR A 91 -0.68 6.82 -11.57
CA THR A 91 -1.85 7.64 -11.90
C THR A 91 -1.48 9.10 -11.76
N ALA A 92 -1.82 9.91 -12.77
CA ALA A 92 -1.52 11.34 -12.76
C ALA A 92 -2.19 12.03 -11.55
N VAL A 93 -1.49 12.99 -10.96
CA VAL A 93 -1.99 13.76 -9.81
C VAL A 93 -3.38 14.35 -10.11
N LYS A 94 -3.53 14.92 -11.28
CA LYS A 94 -4.78 15.54 -11.74
C LYS A 94 -5.96 14.54 -11.71
N GLU A 95 -5.73 13.33 -12.16
CA GLU A 95 -6.74 12.27 -12.16
C GLU A 95 -7.07 11.82 -10.73
N CYS A 96 -6.06 11.72 -9.88
CA CYS A 96 -6.27 11.41 -8.46
C CYS A 96 -7.13 12.45 -7.78
N VAL A 97 -6.92 13.74 -8.06
CA VAL A 97 -7.72 14.82 -7.51
C VAL A 97 -9.20 14.69 -7.94
N VAL A 98 -9.43 14.44 -9.22
CA VAL A 98 -10.80 14.23 -9.75
C VAL A 98 -11.48 13.05 -9.06
N ARG A 99 -10.80 11.92 -8.97
CA ARG A 99 -11.35 10.72 -8.31
C ARG A 99 -11.61 10.94 -6.83
N ASN A 100 -10.71 11.66 -6.16
CA ASN A 100 -10.84 11.94 -4.73
C ASN A 100 -12.09 12.78 -4.45
N ARG A 101 -12.41 13.75 -5.31
CA ARG A 101 -13.60 14.59 -5.16
C ARG A 101 -14.91 13.83 -5.31
N GLN A 102 -14.88 12.67 -5.93
CA GLN A 102 -16.04 11.77 -6.06
C GLN A 102 -16.22 10.86 -4.84
N ARG A 103 -15.23 10.79 -3.96
CA ARG A 103 -15.29 9.99 -2.73
C ARG A 103 -16.08 10.72 -1.65
N GLN A 104 -16.65 9.93 -0.72
CA GLN A 104 -17.42 10.44 0.40
C GLN A 104 -16.85 9.96 1.72
N GLY A 105 -17.10 10.73 2.79
CA GLY A 105 -16.70 10.36 4.14
C GLY A 105 -15.20 10.24 4.32
N LYS A 106 -14.77 9.25 5.09
CA LYS A 106 -13.35 9.03 5.42
C LYS A 106 -12.49 8.65 4.22
N ALA A 107 -13.08 8.12 3.16
CA ALA A 107 -12.33 7.76 1.96
C ALA A 107 -11.81 8.98 1.22
N ARG A 108 -12.50 10.12 1.34
CA ARG A 108 -12.06 11.37 0.72
C ARG A 108 -11.03 12.04 1.63
N VAL A 109 -9.86 12.34 1.06
CA VAL A 109 -8.81 13.10 1.73
C VAL A 109 -8.83 14.56 1.25
N PRO A 110 -8.24 15.51 2.00
CA PRO A 110 -8.03 16.86 1.46
C PRO A 110 -7.19 16.81 0.19
N ASP A 111 -7.50 17.63 -0.80
CA ASP A 111 -6.74 17.66 -2.06
C ASP A 111 -5.25 17.88 -1.82
N VAL A 112 -4.88 18.70 -0.83
CA VAL A 112 -3.49 18.96 -0.47
C VAL A 112 -2.72 17.70 -0.10
N ALA A 113 -3.38 16.70 0.45
CA ALA A 113 -2.74 15.43 0.81
C ALA A 113 -2.19 14.71 -0.43
N ILE A 114 -2.89 14.82 -1.56
CA ILE A 114 -2.44 14.25 -2.83
C ILE A 114 -1.19 14.95 -3.32
N PHE A 115 -1.17 16.28 -3.27
CA PHE A 115 0.00 17.07 -3.69
C PHE A 115 1.22 16.82 -2.80
N VAL A 116 1.02 16.77 -1.48
CA VAL A 116 2.09 16.49 -0.53
C VAL A 116 2.69 15.10 -0.79
N THR A 117 1.84 14.09 -0.96
CA THR A 117 2.30 12.73 -1.23
C THR A 117 3.03 12.65 -2.57
N SER A 118 2.56 13.37 -3.61
CA SER A 118 3.19 13.34 -4.93
C SER A 118 4.64 13.84 -4.89
N LYS A 119 4.95 14.79 -4.02
CA LYS A 119 6.30 15.32 -3.84
C LYS A 119 7.23 14.32 -3.15
N LYS A 120 6.69 13.42 -2.34
CA LYS A 120 7.45 12.42 -1.60
C LYS A 120 7.57 11.11 -2.34
N LEU A 121 6.68 10.85 -3.29
CA LEU A 121 6.56 9.55 -3.92
C LEU A 121 7.78 9.23 -4.78
N VAL A 122 8.44 8.13 -4.42
CA VAL A 122 9.53 7.55 -5.19
C VAL A 122 9.04 6.20 -5.71
N PRO A 123 9.06 5.95 -7.02
CA PRO A 123 8.67 4.65 -7.55
C PRO A 123 9.49 3.53 -6.92
N PRO A 124 8.88 2.38 -6.63
CA PRO A 124 9.62 1.27 -6.04
C PRO A 124 10.65 0.71 -7.01
N ALA A 125 11.79 0.28 -6.46
CA ALA A 125 12.88 -0.29 -7.23
C ALA A 125 13.28 -1.65 -6.66
N ALA A 126 13.70 -2.57 -7.53
CA ALA A 126 14.15 -3.90 -7.13
C ALA A 126 15.30 -3.84 -6.10
N SER A 127 16.15 -2.82 -6.18
CA SER A 127 17.26 -2.61 -5.26
C SER A 127 16.84 -2.40 -3.81
N GLU A 128 15.58 -2.09 -3.55
CA GLU A 128 15.03 -1.99 -2.19
C GLU A 128 14.86 -3.35 -1.51
N GLY A 129 14.87 -4.42 -2.28
CA GLY A 129 14.68 -5.78 -1.77
C GLY A 129 13.39 -6.45 -2.25
N PHE A 130 12.73 -5.88 -3.24
CA PHE A 130 11.57 -6.51 -3.87
C PHE A 130 11.99 -7.66 -4.76
N ASP A 131 11.24 -8.76 -4.73
CA ASP A 131 11.41 -9.87 -5.67
C ASP A 131 10.79 -9.55 -7.02
N GLU A 132 9.69 -8.77 -7.01
CA GLU A 132 9.01 -8.31 -8.22
C GLU A 132 8.53 -6.88 -8.02
N VAL A 133 8.59 -6.10 -9.10
CA VAL A 133 8.02 -4.74 -9.15
C VAL A 133 7.15 -4.65 -10.40
N HIS A 134 5.88 -4.34 -10.21
CA HIS A 134 4.92 -4.19 -11.30
C HIS A 134 4.40 -2.76 -11.34
N VAL A 135 4.17 -2.25 -12.54
CA VAL A 135 3.55 -0.94 -12.75
C VAL A 135 2.12 -1.15 -13.23
N VAL A 136 1.18 -0.53 -12.54
CA VAL A 136 -0.25 -0.57 -12.88
C VAL A 136 -0.63 0.79 -13.43
N LYS A 137 -1.15 0.81 -14.66
CA LYS A 137 -1.57 2.04 -15.36
C LYS A 137 -3.07 2.01 -15.61
N GLY A 138 -3.69 3.20 -15.64
CA GLY A 138 -5.09 3.34 -16.04
C GLY A 138 -6.13 2.79 -15.05
N GLN A 139 -5.78 2.69 -13.80
CA GLN A 139 -6.72 2.23 -12.76
C GLN A 139 -7.66 3.33 -12.27
#